data_0d6ad32130ade9ee4e0e963ac974c932
#
_entry.id   0d6ad32130ade9ee4e0e963ac974c932
#
_cell.length_a   1.000
_cell.length_b   1.000
_cell.length_c   1.000
_cell.angle_alpha   90.00
_cell.angle_beta   90.00
_cell.angle_gamma   90.00
#
_symmetry.space_group_name_H-M   'P 1'
#
loop_
_entity.id
_entity.type
_entity.pdbx_description
1 polymer ?
#
loop_
_entity_poly.entity_id
_entity_poly.type
_entity_poly.pdbx_seq_one_letter_code
_entity_poly.pdbx_strand_id
1 'polypeptide(L)'
;MPKVKSFALMALSLCAAMLPVRAADEPNAGAPDSPMDRLHWIKGPAKAELKSIAEIQVPEDFMFIGAKETQQILEASGNPTSGNELGLLAPTSRSWFVVFEFSNVGYVKDDDKDKLNADKLLKAIKEGTEEGNKYREKMGAPALHVTGWEFPPRYNEQTHNLEWAIRAESEGRPVINYNTRLLGRKGVMEVNLVIKPDRLTDASPAYQAILKDYSYKPGERYAEYRQGDKLAKYGLAALITGGAAAVAVKTGLFASLVLLLKKAWKVVVLGVAAVAAWLKRLINGGRKSHPTQ
;
A
#
# COMPACT_ATOMS: atom_id res chain seq x y z
N MET A 1 -11.57 3.56 -22.29
CA MET A 1 -10.98 4.06 -21.02
C MET A 1 -9.97 3.02 -20.55
N PRO A 2 -8.68 3.28 -20.54
CA PRO A 2 -7.69 2.29 -20.10
C PRO A 2 -7.72 2.16 -18.58
N LYS A 3 -7.89 0.93 -18.11
CA LYS A 3 -7.72 0.58 -16.69
C LYS A 3 -6.26 0.79 -16.30
N VAL A 4 -5.96 1.88 -15.64
CA VAL A 4 -4.66 2.14 -15.03
C VAL A 4 -4.45 1.08 -13.94
N LYS A 5 -3.47 0.21 -14.15
CA LYS A 5 -3.04 -0.79 -13.17
C LYS A 5 -2.27 -0.08 -12.06
N SER A 6 -2.98 0.34 -11.03
CA SER A 6 -2.46 1.08 -9.88
C SER A 6 -2.09 0.11 -8.77
N PHE A 7 -0.94 -0.57 -8.87
CA PHE A 7 -0.49 -1.52 -7.83
C PHE A 7 0.74 -1.05 -7.04
N ALA A 8 1.36 0.07 -7.39
CA ALA A 8 2.65 0.47 -6.82
C ALA A 8 2.60 1.66 -5.87
N LEU A 9 1.46 2.34 -5.72
CA LEU A 9 1.41 3.61 -4.98
C LEU A 9 0.90 3.49 -3.54
N MET A 10 0.51 2.30 -3.09
CA MET A 10 -0.36 2.20 -1.92
C MET A 10 0.33 1.99 -0.57
N ALA A 11 1.53 1.46 -0.52
CA ALA A 11 2.18 1.17 0.76
C ALA A 11 2.61 2.41 1.56
N LEU A 12 2.64 3.58 0.95
CA LEU A 12 3.09 4.82 1.59
C LEU A 12 2.06 5.96 1.63
N SER A 13 0.87 5.76 1.08
CA SER A 13 -0.14 6.84 0.98
C SER A 13 -0.75 7.27 2.31
N LEU A 14 -0.60 6.49 3.36
CA LEU A 14 -1.30 6.72 4.64
C LEU A 14 -0.67 7.81 5.52
N CYS A 15 0.44 8.41 5.13
CA CYS A 15 1.28 9.19 6.04
C CYS A 15 0.99 10.68 6.14
N ALA A 16 0.06 11.26 5.41
CA ALA A 16 0.09 12.72 5.28
C ALA A 16 -1.06 13.51 5.91
N ALA A 17 -2.04 12.87 6.45
CA ALA A 17 -3.09 13.62 7.10
C ALA A 17 -3.20 13.22 8.57
N MET A 18 -2.33 13.78 9.38
CA MET A 18 -2.78 14.08 10.74
C MET A 18 -3.93 15.06 10.56
N LEU A 19 -5.15 14.60 10.83
CA LEU A 19 -6.25 15.48 11.15
C LEU A 19 -5.68 16.54 12.10
N PRO A 20 -5.97 17.84 11.92
CA PRO A 20 -5.53 18.84 12.86
C PRO A 20 -6.06 18.42 14.24
N VAL A 21 -5.22 17.77 15.02
CA VAL A 21 -5.44 17.65 16.46
C VAL A 21 -5.25 19.06 16.98
N ARG A 22 -6.33 19.81 17.00
CA ARG A 22 -6.40 21.01 17.81
C ARG A 22 -6.01 20.54 19.21
N ALA A 23 -4.98 21.13 19.78
CA ALA A 23 -4.63 20.91 21.17
C ALA A 23 -5.93 20.89 21.98
N ALA A 24 -6.08 19.86 22.79
CA ALA A 24 -7.22 19.77 23.69
C ALA A 24 -7.05 20.85 24.77
N ASP A 25 -7.50 22.06 24.44
CA ASP A 25 -7.84 23.07 25.40
C ASP A 25 -9.36 23.01 25.55
N GLU A 26 -9.77 22.61 26.73
CA GLU A 26 -11.11 22.68 27.35
C GLU A 26 -12.35 22.17 26.58
N PRO A 27 -13.29 21.51 27.27
CA PRO A 27 -14.55 21.07 26.67
C PRO A 27 -15.39 22.29 26.32
N ASN A 28 -15.31 22.73 25.07
CA ASN A 28 -16.24 23.74 24.52
C ASN A 28 -17.55 23.05 24.18
N ALA A 29 -18.50 23.11 25.08
CA ALA A 29 -19.88 22.73 24.85
C ALA A 29 -20.47 23.69 23.78
N GLY A 30 -20.44 23.30 22.49
CA GLY A 30 -21.08 24.03 21.42
C GLY A 30 -20.33 24.12 20.09
N ALA A 31 -19.24 23.34 19.88
CA ALA A 31 -18.65 23.23 18.55
C ALA A 31 -19.60 22.44 17.64
N PRO A 32 -19.83 22.89 16.36
CA PRO A 32 -20.65 22.11 15.42
C PRO A 32 -20.05 20.73 15.24
N ASP A 33 -20.90 19.67 15.23
CA ASP A 33 -20.54 18.27 15.01
C ASP A 33 -19.46 18.12 13.95
N SER A 34 -18.30 17.66 14.36
CA SER A 34 -17.25 17.31 13.41
C SER A 34 -17.81 16.27 12.44
N PRO A 35 -17.44 16.30 11.13
CA PRO A 35 -17.81 15.24 10.19
C PRO A 35 -17.51 13.83 10.72
N MET A 36 -16.49 13.71 11.59
CA MET A 36 -16.13 12.46 12.26
C MET A 36 -17.12 12.00 13.32
N ASP A 37 -17.89 12.92 13.92
CA ASP A 37 -18.88 12.58 14.94
C ASP A 37 -20.17 12.00 14.33
N ARG A 38 -20.35 12.15 13.02
CA ARG A 38 -21.47 11.59 12.24
C ARG A 38 -21.21 10.16 11.76
N LEU A 39 -20.01 9.61 12.01
CA LEU A 39 -19.66 8.24 11.61
C LEU A 39 -20.18 7.24 12.63
N HIS A 40 -20.47 6.02 12.16
CA HIS A 40 -20.98 4.95 13.01
C HIS A 40 -19.83 4.20 13.71
N TRP A 41 -19.31 4.80 14.79
CA TRP A 41 -18.24 4.21 15.58
C TRP A 41 -18.75 3.07 16.45
N ILE A 42 -18.13 1.90 16.33
CA ILE A 42 -18.26 0.79 17.29
C ILE A 42 -17.30 1.08 18.43
N LYS A 43 -17.84 1.39 19.61
CA LYS A 43 -17.03 1.65 20.81
C LYS A 43 -16.71 0.33 21.52
N GLY A 44 -15.48 0.21 22.04
CA GLY A 44 -15.07 -0.93 22.85
C GLY A 44 -15.64 -0.87 24.27
N PRO A 45 -15.61 -2.02 25.00
CA PRO A 45 -15.16 -3.32 24.50
C PRO A 45 -16.17 -3.95 23.53
N ALA A 46 -15.71 -4.35 22.35
CA ALA A 46 -16.56 -4.93 21.31
C ALA A 46 -15.73 -5.82 20.37
N LYS A 47 -16.41 -6.66 19.62
CA LYS A 47 -15.83 -7.41 18.52
C LYS A 47 -16.16 -6.73 17.20
N ALA A 48 -15.15 -6.49 16.36
CA ALA A 48 -15.33 -5.96 15.02
C ALA A 48 -14.88 -6.97 13.96
N GLU A 49 -15.67 -7.06 12.88
CA GLU A 49 -15.37 -7.94 11.76
C GLU A 49 -14.65 -7.18 10.64
N LEU A 50 -13.55 -7.76 10.17
CA LEU A 50 -12.84 -7.33 8.98
C LEU A 50 -13.34 -8.15 7.77
N LYS A 51 -14.59 -7.91 7.38
CA LYS A 51 -15.35 -8.71 6.40
C LYS A 51 -15.38 -10.20 6.81
N SER A 52 -15.38 -11.10 5.82
CA SER A 52 -15.32 -12.55 6.04
C SER A 52 -13.89 -13.08 6.28
N ILE A 53 -12.91 -12.21 6.46
CA ILE A 53 -11.48 -12.55 6.44
C ILE A 53 -10.92 -12.71 7.84
N ALA A 54 -11.18 -11.75 8.71
CA ALA A 54 -10.60 -11.69 10.05
C ALA A 54 -11.52 -10.96 11.03
N GLU A 55 -11.12 -10.94 12.28
CA GLU A 55 -11.80 -10.24 13.36
C GLU A 55 -10.79 -9.64 14.33
N ILE A 56 -11.18 -8.57 15.01
CA ILE A 56 -10.40 -7.92 16.06
C ILE A 56 -11.28 -7.70 17.30
N GLN A 57 -10.65 -7.65 18.48
CA GLN A 57 -11.28 -7.08 19.65
C GLN A 57 -11.01 -5.58 19.66
N VAL A 58 -12.07 -4.79 19.81
CA VAL A 58 -12.00 -3.35 20.04
C VAL A 58 -11.83 -3.16 21.55
N PRO A 59 -10.65 -2.72 22.03
CA PRO A 59 -10.45 -2.58 23.47
C PRO A 59 -11.34 -1.49 24.08
N GLU A 60 -11.47 -1.49 25.40
CA GLU A 60 -12.00 -0.35 26.14
C GLU A 60 -11.21 0.91 25.78
N ASP A 61 -11.85 2.05 25.74
CA ASP A 61 -11.26 3.34 25.30
C ASP A 61 -10.85 3.39 23.80
N PHE A 62 -11.22 2.41 23.01
CA PHE A 62 -11.06 2.42 21.56
C PHE A 62 -12.39 2.46 20.82
N MET A 63 -12.32 2.86 19.58
CA MET A 63 -13.45 2.90 18.67
C MET A 63 -13.02 2.46 17.26
N PHE A 64 -13.92 1.76 16.59
CA PHE A 64 -13.69 1.19 15.27
C PHE A 64 -14.75 1.66 14.28
N ILE A 65 -14.36 1.88 13.04
CA ILE A 65 -15.26 2.06 11.90
C ILE A 65 -14.93 1.07 10.79
N GLY A 66 -15.96 0.73 10.00
CA GLY A 66 -15.84 -0.22 8.91
C GLY A 66 -15.22 0.39 7.63
N ALA A 67 -15.18 -0.44 6.58
CA ALA A 67 -14.50 -0.13 5.32
C ALA A 67 -14.95 1.19 4.68
N LYS A 68 -16.26 1.42 4.59
CA LYS A 68 -16.83 2.59 3.90
C LYS A 68 -16.44 3.90 4.57
N GLU A 69 -16.62 3.98 5.87
CA GLU A 69 -16.29 5.17 6.67
C GLU A 69 -14.78 5.38 6.73
N THR A 70 -13.98 4.29 6.76
CA THR A 70 -12.53 4.38 6.67
C THR A 70 -12.09 5.04 5.38
N GLN A 71 -12.63 4.62 4.23
CA GLN A 71 -12.35 5.25 2.94
C GLN A 71 -12.73 6.73 2.94
N GLN A 72 -13.89 7.08 3.47
CA GLN A 72 -14.32 8.49 3.57
C GLN A 72 -13.34 9.34 4.38
N ILE A 73 -12.86 8.84 5.52
CA ILE A 73 -11.86 9.55 6.35
C ILE A 73 -10.54 9.72 5.58
N LEU A 74 -10.05 8.66 4.94
CA LEU A 74 -8.80 8.69 4.20
C LEU A 74 -8.87 9.69 3.04
N GLU A 75 -9.93 9.66 2.25
CA GLU A 75 -10.16 10.58 1.13
C GLU A 75 -10.29 12.03 1.61
N ALA A 76 -11.08 12.28 2.66
CA ALA A 76 -11.21 13.61 3.26
C ALA A 76 -9.88 14.15 3.82
N SER A 77 -8.96 13.24 4.13
CA SER A 77 -7.62 13.55 4.61
C SER A 77 -6.57 13.61 3.48
N GLY A 78 -7.00 13.60 2.21
CA GLY A 78 -6.10 13.65 1.05
C GLY A 78 -5.32 12.37 0.78
N ASN A 79 -5.73 11.24 1.37
CA ASN A 79 -5.12 9.93 1.10
C ASN A 79 -5.92 9.19 0.03
N PRO A 80 -5.27 8.66 -1.00
CA PRO A 80 -5.95 7.83 -2.00
C PRO A 80 -6.37 6.50 -1.36
N THR A 81 -7.57 6.03 -1.71
CA THR A 81 -8.09 4.73 -1.29
C THR A 81 -7.93 3.68 -2.38
N SER A 82 -7.80 2.42 -1.98
CA SER A 82 -7.65 1.26 -2.86
C SER A 82 -8.91 0.44 -3.04
N GLY A 83 -9.86 0.63 -2.14
CA GLY A 83 -10.99 -0.27 -1.98
C GLY A 83 -10.68 -1.55 -1.19
N ASN A 84 -9.44 -1.70 -0.71
CA ASN A 84 -9.00 -2.83 0.11
C ASN A 84 -9.10 -2.57 1.61
N GLU A 85 -9.40 -1.34 2.00
CA GLU A 85 -9.58 -0.93 3.39
C GLU A 85 -10.75 -1.71 4.01
N LEU A 86 -10.52 -2.27 5.19
CA LEU A 86 -11.49 -3.05 5.93
C LEU A 86 -12.01 -2.33 7.16
N GLY A 87 -11.21 -1.44 7.72
CA GLY A 87 -11.59 -0.67 8.88
C GLY A 87 -10.46 0.17 9.45
N LEU A 88 -10.84 1.08 10.33
CA LEU A 88 -9.94 1.92 11.10
C LEU A 88 -10.27 1.79 12.58
N LEU A 89 -9.24 1.60 13.40
CA LEU A 89 -9.31 1.55 14.85
C LEU A 89 -8.51 2.74 15.42
N ALA A 90 -9.09 3.44 16.38
CA ALA A 90 -8.42 4.55 17.04
C ALA A 90 -8.79 4.56 18.54
N PRO A 91 -7.90 5.07 19.44
CA PRO A 91 -8.32 5.40 20.79
C PRO A 91 -9.37 6.52 20.77
N THR A 92 -10.19 6.61 21.79
CA THR A 92 -11.21 7.67 21.92
C THR A 92 -10.60 9.07 21.92
N SER A 93 -9.34 9.20 22.36
CA SER A 93 -8.55 10.44 22.27
C SER A 93 -8.18 10.84 20.84
N ARG A 94 -8.32 9.94 19.85
CA ARG A 94 -7.95 10.13 18.44
C ARG A 94 -6.49 10.59 18.24
N SER A 95 -5.60 10.29 19.19
CA SER A 95 -4.19 10.71 19.14
C SER A 95 -3.35 9.93 18.14
N TRP A 96 -3.84 8.78 17.69
CA TRP A 96 -3.28 7.92 16.65
C TRP A 96 -4.38 6.99 16.09
N PHE A 97 -4.07 6.29 15.02
CA PHE A 97 -5.01 5.33 14.45
C PHE A 97 -4.29 4.19 13.74
N VAL A 98 -5.02 3.09 13.56
CA VAL A 98 -4.59 1.92 12.82
C VAL A 98 -5.57 1.68 11.68
N VAL A 99 -5.07 1.46 10.48
CA VAL A 99 -5.87 1.06 9.32
C VAL A 99 -5.58 -0.39 8.98
N PHE A 100 -6.64 -1.15 8.73
CA PHE A 100 -6.61 -2.53 8.29
C PHE A 100 -6.99 -2.58 6.81
N GLU A 101 -6.11 -3.15 5.98
CA GLU A 101 -6.31 -3.36 4.55
C GLU A 101 -6.02 -4.82 4.20
N PHE A 102 -6.74 -5.41 3.26
CA PHE A 102 -6.48 -6.78 2.84
C PHE A 102 -6.07 -6.88 1.38
N SER A 103 -4.84 -7.32 1.16
CA SER A 103 -4.29 -7.59 -0.17
C SER A 103 -4.51 -9.05 -0.56
N ASN A 104 -5.48 -9.32 -1.43
CA ASN A 104 -5.80 -10.66 -1.94
C ASN A 104 -4.81 -11.12 -3.03
N VAL A 105 -3.54 -11.20 -2.66
CA VAL A 105 -2.44 -11.51 -3.58
C VAL A 105 -2.17 -13.00 -3.75
N GLY A 106 -2.78 -13.81 -2.90
CA GLY A 106 -2.51 -15.24 -2.75
C GLY A 106 -1.55 -15.50 -1.58
N TYR A 107 -1.18 -16.76 -1.39
CA TYR A 107 -0.27 -17.20 -0.37
C TYR A 107 1.15 -16.66 -0.63
N VAL A 108 1.66 -15.87 0.30
CA VAL A 108 3.03 -15.32 0.23
C VAL A 108 3.98 -16.26 0.94
N LYS A 109 4.92 -16.85 0.20
CA LYS A 109 5.98 -17.65 0.80
C LYS A 109 6.98 -16.78 1.53
N ASP A 110 7.48 -17.26 2.64
CA ASP A 110 8.48 -16.60 3.48
C ASP A 110 9.93 -17.09 3.25
N ASP A 111 10.17 -17.74 2.11
CA ASP A 111 11.47 -18.32 1.71
C ASP A 111 12.61 -17.27 1.61
N ASP A 112 12.27 -15.98 1.56
CA ASP A 112 13.21 -14.86 1.47
C ASP A 112 13.39 -14.09 2.78
N LYS A 113 12.91 -14.60 3.92
CA LYS A 113 12.97 -13.94 5.23
C LYS A 113 14.39 -13.55 5.65
N ASP A 114 15.38 -14.44 5.41
CA ASP A 114 16.79 -14.22 5.76
C ASP A 114 17.54 -13.34 4.73
N LYS A 115 16.84 -12.91 3.66
CA LYS A 115 17.43 -12.13 2.56
C LYS A 115 16.97 -10.67 2.54
N LEU A 116 16.28 -10.23 3.57
CA LEU A 116 15.79 -8.86 3.70
C LEU A 116 16.98 -7.91 3.95
N ASN A 117 17.33 -7.11 2.95
CA ASN A 117 18.40 -6.13 3.06
C ASN A 117 17.81 -4.75 3.37
N ALA A 118 17.96 -4.30 4.62
CA ALA A 118 17.35 -3.08 5.12
C ALA A 118 17.72 -1.83 4.31
N ASP A 119 18.99 -1.69 3.90
CA ASP A 119 19.44 -0.50 3.16
C ASP A 119 18.83 -0.43 1.75
N LYS A 120 18.79 -1.57 1.04
CA LYS A 120 18.16 -1.66 -0.28
C LYS A 120 16.66 -1.41 -0.21
N LEU A 121 16.02 -1.94 0.84
CA LEU A 121 14.59 -1.74 1.06
C LEU A 121 14.27 -0.29 1.39
N LEU A 122 15.06 0.37 2.26
CA LEU A 122 14.88 1.79 2.56
C LEU A 122 15.06 2.67 1.33
N LYS A 123 16.08 2.37 0.52
CA LYS A 123 16.30 3.09 -0.75
C LYS A 123 15.08 2.96 -1.66
N ALA A 124 14.56 1.75 -1.84
CA ALA A 124 13.38 1.51 -2.67
C ALA A 124 12.14 2.22 -2.14
N ILE A 125 11.95 2.24 -0.81
CA ILE A 125 10.86 2.98 -0.16
C ILE A 125 10.99 4.49 -0.44
N LYS A 126 12.19 5.07 -0.24
CA LYS A 126 12.44 6.49 -0.52
C LYS A 126 12.11 6.84 -1.97
N GLU A 127 12.66 6.07 -2.92
CA GLU A 127 12.40 6.27 -4.36
C GLU A 127 10.90 6.17 -4.70
N GLY A 128 10.22 5.17 -4.14
CA GLY A 128 8.77 5.00 -4.33
C GLY A 128 7.94 6.13 -3.74
N THR A 129 8.37 6.68 -2.59
CA THR A 129 7.70 7.82 -1.94
C THR A 129 7.83 9.09 -2.77
N GLU A 130 9.03 9.38 -3.28
CA GLU A 130 9.26 10.55 -4.13
C GLU A 130 8.47 10.44 -5.46
N GLU A 131 8.34 9.24 -6.02
CA GLU A 131 7.44 9.04 -7.17
C GLU A 131 5.97 9.26 -6.79
N GLY A 132 5.56 8.82 -5.59
CA GLY A 132 4.25 9.08 -5.02
C GLY A 132 3.96 10.57 -4.79
N ASN A 133 4.96 11.37 -4.46
CA ASN A 133 4.82 12.81 -4.26
C ASN A 133 4.37 13.53 -5.54
N LYS A 134 4.73 13.05 -6.72
CA LYS A 134 4.21 13.59 -7.99
C LYS A 134 2.70 13.46 -8.13
N TYR A 135 2.14 12.40 -7.55
CA TYR A 135 0.68 12.22 -7.50
C TYR A 135 0.04 13.11 -6.44
N ARG A 136 0.69 13.22 -5.24
CA ARG A 136 0.23 14.10 -4.16
C ARG A 136 0.14 15.55 -4.62
N GLU A 137 1.15 16.04 -5.31
CA GLU A 137 1.19 17.38 -5.90
C GLU A 137 -0.03 17.64 -6.80
N LYS A 138 -0.37 16.70 -7.68
CA LYS A 138 -1.54 16.80 -8.55
C LYS A 138 -2.87 16.84 -7.81
N MET A 139 -2.91 16.25 -6.62
CA MET A 139 -4.09 16.23 -5.74
C MET A 139 -4.11 17.40 -4.76
N GLY A 140 -3.09 18.29 -4.79
CA GLY A 140 -2.96 19.39 -3.82
C GLY A 140 -2.62 18.90 -2.41
N ALA A 141 -2.13 17.67 -2.25
CA ALA A 141 -1.76 17.10 -0.97
C ALA A 141 -0.27 17.35 -0.68
N PRO A 142 0.10 17.56 0.60
CA PRO A 142 1.49 17.79 0.99
C PRO A 142 2.42 16.63 0.60
N ALA A 143 3.66 16.95 0.21
CA ALA A 143 4.69 15.96 -0.03
C ALA A 143 5.06 15.21 1.27
N LEU A 144 5.47 13.95 1.10
CA LEU A 144 5.97 13.10 2.18
C LEU A 144 7.40 12.69 1.87
N HIS A 145 8.31 12.87 2.83
CA HIS A 145 9.72 12.53 2.67
C HIS A 145 10.14 11.49 3.71
N VAL A 146 10.57 10.33 3.26
CA VAL A 146 11.09 9.28 4.15
C VAL A 146 12.51 9.64 4.58
N THR A 147 12.70 9.85 5.89
CA THR A 147 13.99 10.21 6.46
C THR A 147 14.83 8.97 6.80
N GLY A 148 14.22 7.90 7.29
CA GLY A 148 14.93 6.67 7.66
C GLY A 148 14.03 5.62 8.27
N TRP A 149 14.67 4.58 8.81
CA TRP A 149 14.01 3.61 9.66
C TRP A 149 13.78 4.18 11.07
N GLU A 150 12.62 3.90 11.64
CA GLU A 150 12.45 3.86 13.10
C GLU A 150 13.01 2.55 13.62
N PHE A 151 12.64 1.43 12.97
CA PHE A 151 13.32 0.14 13.06
C PHE A 151 13.18 -0.60 11.71
N PRO A 152 14.24 -1.36 11.32
CA PRO A 152 14.25 -2.09 10.06
C PRO A 152 13.30 -3.28 10.06
N PRO A 153 13.01 -3.88 8.89
CA PRO A 153 12.15 -5.04 8.78
C PRO A 153 12.58 -6.22 9.65
N ARG A 154 11.59 -6.80 10.34
CA ARG A 154 11.73 -7.98 11.20
C ARG A 154 10.63 -8.97 10.85
N TYR A 155 11.00 -10.24 10.66
CA TYR A 155 10.04 -11.31 10.43
C TYR A 155 9.97 -12.23 11.65
N ASN A 156 8.75 -12.52 12.11
CA ASN A 156 8.50 -13.45 13.20
C ASN A 156 7.97 -14.77 12.61
N GLU A 157 8.74 -15.84 12.72
CA GLU A 157 8.41 -17.17 12.17
C GLU A 157 7.25 -17.85 12.91
N GLN A 158 7.01 -17.51 14.17
CA GLN A 158 5.95 -18.13 14.96
C GLN A 158 4.57 -17.57 14.62
N THR A 159 4.50 -16.27 14.38
CA THR A 159 3.25 -15.56 14.08
C THR A 159 3.08 -15.29 12.58
N HIS A 160 4.11 -15.52 11.78
CA HIS A 160 4.18 -15.16 10.36
C HIS A 160 3.89 -13.68 10.11
N ASN A 161 4.37 -12.83 11.03
CA ASN A 161 4.24 -11.38 10.94
C ASN A 161 5.54 -10.75 10.44
N LEU A 162 5.42 -9.82 9.51
CA LEU A 162 6.51 -8.98 9.04
C LEU A 162 6.26 -7.54 9.50
N GLU A 163 7.20 -6.97 10.23
CA GLU A 163 7.06 -5.65 10.84
C GLU A 163 8.24 -4.75 10.50
N TRP A 164 7.97 -3.48 10.29
CA TRP A 164 8.96 -2.42 10.16
C TRP A 164 8.32 -1.07 10.45
N ALA A 165 9.13 -0.09 10.82
CA ALA A 165 8.64 1.28 10.95
C ALA A 165 9.57 2.27 10.27
N ILE A 166 8.99 3.23 9.59
CA ILE A 166 9.72 4.32 8.91
C ILE A 166 9.42 5.64 9.57
N ARG A 167 10.44 6.49 9.62
CA ARG A 167 10.32 7.91 9.91
C ARG A 167 10.10 8.66 8.61
N ALA A 168 9.12 9.51 8.59
CA ALA A 168 8.86 10.40 7.48
C ALA A 168 8.51 11.79 7.99
N GLU A 169 8.50 12.75 7.08
CA GLU A 169 8.18 14.13 7.37
C GLU A 169 7.26 14.69 6.27
N SER A 170 6.28 15.47 6.67
CA SER A 170 5.40 16.21 5.77
C SER A 170 5.18 17.60 6.34
N GLU A 171 5.51 18.66 5.57
CA GLU A 171 5.42 20.07 6.00
C GLU A 171 6.16 20.36 7.32
N GLY A 172 7.36 19.79 7.51
CA GLY A 172 8.14 19.95 8.73
C GLY A 172 7.60 19.19 9.95
N ARG A 173 6.55 18.37 9.77
CA ARG A 173 5.94 17.58 10.83
C ARG A 173 6.40 16.13 10.74
N PRO A 174 7.15 15.63 11.74
CA PRO A 174 7.59 14.24 11.74
C PRO A 174 6.45 13.29 12.05
N VAL A 175 6.48 12.13 11.39
CA VAL A 175 5.52 11.05 11.56
C VAL A 175 6.23 9.70 11.50
N ILE A 176 5.73 8.73 12.26
CA ILE A 176 6.11 7.33 12.14
C ILE A 176 4.97 6.56 11.48
N ASN A 177 5.33 5.77 10.49
CA ASN A 177 4.46 4.77 9.90
C ASN A 177 4.98 3.39 10.30
N TYR A 178 4.28 2.75 11.26
CA TYR A 178 4.59 1.41 11.71
C TYR A 178 3.72 0.44 10.91
N ASN A 179 4.38 -0.40 10.14
CA ASN A 179 3.76 -1.33 9.22
C ASN A 179 3.85 -2.75 9.77
N THR A 180 2.74 -3.45 9.82
CA THR A 180 2.68 -4.88 10.10
C THR A 180 1.98 -5.58 8.94
N ARG A 181 2.55 -6.69 8.51
CA ARG A 181 1.98 -7.59 7.51
C ARG A 181 1.72 -8.94 8.17
N LEU A 182 0.45 -9.26 8.36
CA LEU A 182 0.01 -10.53 8.91
C LEU A 182 -0.27 -11.45 7.72
N LEU A 183 0.57 -12.49 7.54
CA LEU A 183 0.40 -13.41 6.42
C LEU A 183 -0.81 -14.29 6.63
N GLY A 184 -1.62 -14.45 5.59
CA GLY A 184 -2.79 -15.32 5.55
C GLY A 184 -2.73 -16.32 4.39
N ARG A 185 -3.66 -17.24 4.35
CA ARG A 185 -3.74 -18.28 3.31
C ARG A 185 -3.96 -17.70 1.92
N LYS A 186 -4.81 -16.67 1.78
CA LYS A 186 -5.22 -16.12 0.48
C LYS A 186 -4.65 -14.73 0.20
N GLY A 187 -3.93 -14.18 1.16
CA GLY A 187 -3.39 -12.82 1.03
C GLY A 187 -2.73 -12.34 2.32
N VAL A 188 -2.62 -11.04 2.45
CA VAL A 188 -1.93 -10.38 3.54
C VAL A 188 -2.84 -9.32 4.15
N MET A 189 -3.01 -9.35 5.46
CA MET A 189 -3.58 -8.23 6.18
C MET A 189 -2.48 -7.20 6.43
N GLU A 190 -2.67 -6.03 5.90
CA GLU A 190 -1.80 -4.87 6.08
C GLU A 190 -2.37 -4.04 7.22
N VAL A 191 -1.60 -3.92 8.30
CA VAL A 191 -1.96 -3.16 9.48
C VAL A 191 -0.99 -2.00 9.59
N ASN A 192 -1.50 -0.79 9.43
CA ASN A 192 -0.68 0.41 9.36
C ASN A 192 -1.04 1.36 10.50
N LEU A 193 -0.11 1.53 11.46
CA LEU A 193 -0.22 2.51 12.53
C LEU A 193 0.47 3.81 12.12
N VAL A 194 -0.27 4.91 12.18
CA VAL A 194 0.23 6.26 11.93
C VAL A 194 0.25 7.05 13.23
N ILE A 195 1.41 7.54 13.62
CA ILE A 195 1.62 8.13 14.94
C ILE A 195 2.75 9.17 14.95
N LYS A 196 2.66 10.14 15.87
CA LYS A 196 3.77 11.05 16.15
C LYS A 196 4.91 10.34 16.86
N PRO A 197 6.20 10.68 16.60
CA PRO A 197 7.33 10.00 17.22
C PRO A 197 7.31 10.00 18.76
N ASP A 198 6.91 11.11 19.37
CA ASP A 198 6.81 11.28 20.83
C ASP A 198 5.73 10.40 21.50
N ARG A 199 4.81 9.85 20.71
CA ARG A 199 3.72 9.00 21.19
C ARG A 199 3.93 7.50 20.96
N LEU A 200 4.94 7.12 20.17
CA LEU A 200 5.14 5.71 19.80
C LEU A 200 5.36 4.80 21.02
N THR A 201 6.17 5.24 21.98
CA THR A 201 6.47 4.46 23.18
C THR A 201 5.21 4.18 23.99
N ASP A 202 4.36 5.18 24.17
CA ASP A 202 3.11 5.06 24.94
C ASP A 202 2.06 4.21 24.21
N ALA A 203 1.99 4.30 22.89
CA ALA A 203 1.01 3.57 22.09
C ALA A 203 1.41 2.12 21.79
N SER A 204 2.70 1.81 21.81
CA SER A 204 3.21 0.48 21.45
C SER A 204 2.57 -0.68 22.20
N PRO A 205 2.37 -0.63 23.55
CA PRO A 205 1.73 -1.72 24.26
C PRO A 205 0.29 -1.98 23.76
N ALA A 206 -0.49 -0.92 23.56
CA ALA A 206 -1.86 -1.03 23.05
C ALA A 206 -1.89 -1.57 21.61
N TYR A 207 -0.97 -1.09 20.76
CA TYR A 207 -0.85 -1.60 19.38
C TYR A 207 -0.50 -3.09 19.36
N GLN A 208 0.44 -3.53 20.17
CA GLN A 208 0.80 -4.96 20.28
C GLN A 208 -0.36 -5.80 20.81
N ALA A 209 -1.15 -5.30 21.75
CA ALA A 209 -2.37 -5.97 22.23
C ALA A 209 -3.39 -6.14 21.10
N ILE A 210 -3.63 -5.09 20.29
CA ILE A 210 -4.51 -5.15 19.12
C ILE A 210 -4.05 -6.24 18.14
N LEU A 211 -2.74 -6.32 17.85
CA LEU A 211 -2.19 -7.35 16.96
C LEU A 211 -2.33 -8.76 17.55
N LYS A 212 -2.18 -8.92 18.86
CA LYS A 212 -2.36 -10.19 19.55
C LYS A 212 -3.80 -10.69 19.50
N ASP A 213 -4.75 -9.76 19.59
CA ASP A 213 -6.19 -10.06 19.60
C ASP A 213 -6.80 -10.11 18.18
N TYR A 214 -5.95 -9.86 17.15
CA TYR A 214 -6.33 -10.10 15.77
C TYR A 214 -6.35 -11.60 15.46
N SER A 215 -7.36 -12.06 14.73
CA SER A 215 -7.39 -13.42 14.24
C SER A 215 -8.00 -13.56 12.86
N TYR A 216 -7.32 -14.30 12.00
CA TYR A 216 -7.92 -14.79 10.74
C TYR A 216 -9.05 -15.76 11.04
N LYS A 217 -10.14 -15.67 10.30
CA LYS A 217 -11.21 -16.66 10.36
C LYS A 217 -10.74 -18.03 9.86
N PRO A 218 -11.40 -19.14 10.28
CA PRO A 218 -11.07 -20.48 9.77
C PRO A 218 -11.09 -20.51 8.23
N GLY A 219 -10.07 -21.13 7.64
CA GLY A 219 -9.87 -21.19 6.19
C GLY A 219 -9.07 -20.02 5.59
N GLU A 220 -8.73 -19.00 6.39
CA GLU A 220 -7.95 -17.82 5.98
C GLU A 220 -6.55 -17.77 6.62
N ARG A 221 -6.24 -18.66 7.59
CA ARG A 221 -4.98 -18.67 8.34
C ARG A 221 -3.81 -19.12 7.48
N TYR A 222 -2.63 -18.60 7.70
CA TYR A 222 -1.40 -18.94 6.97
C TYR A 222 -1.11 -20.45 6.98
N ALA A 223 -1.22 -21.08 8.14
CA ALA A 223 -0.99 -22.52 8.32
C ALA A 223 -2.03 -23.42 7.61
N GLU A 224 -3.13 -22.86 7.11
CA GLU A 224 -4.18 -23.60 6.42
C GLU A 224 -3.97 -23.64 4.89
N TYR A 225 -2.76 -23.29 4.41
CA TYR A 225 -2.40 -23.41 3.00
C TYR A 225 -2.67 -24.82 2.46
N ARG A 226 -3.21 -24.91 1.26
CA ARG A 226 -3.46 -26.18 0.56
C ARG A 226 -2.80 -26.14 -0.82
N GLN A 227 -2.31 -27.31 -1.24
CA GLN A 227 -1.82 -27.46 -2.61
C GLN A 227 -2.92 -27.07 -3.61
N GLY A 228 -2.56 -26.17 -4.55
CA GLY A 228 -3.50 -25.59 -5.50
C GLY A 228 -4.03 -24.21 -5.13
N ASP A 229 -3.77 -23.74 -3.91
CA ASP A 229 -4.07 -22.35 -3.56
C ASP A 229 -3.24 -21.39 -4.43
N LYS A 230 -3.81 -20.22 -4.72
CA LYS A 230 -3.13 -19.16 -5.46
C LYS A 230 -1.88 -18.71 -4.71
N LEU A 231 -0.72 -18.83 -5.35
CA LEU A 231 0.53 -18.30 -4.82
C LEU A 231 0.70 -16.82 -5.20
N ALA A 232 1.24 -16.04 -4.28
CA ALA A 232 1.66 -14.68 -4.60
C ALA A 232 2.84 -14.70 -5.59
N LYS A 233 2.90 -13.70 -6.45
CA LYS A 233 3.98 -13.56 -7.46
C LYS A 233 5.28 -13.01 -6.88
N TYR A 234 5.30 -12.67 -5.61
CA TYR A 234 6.40 -12.01 -4.91
C TYR A 234 6.49 -12.48 -3.45
N GLY A 235 7.64 -12.28 -2.81
CA GLY A 235 7.91 -12.61 -1.42
C GLY A 235 7.86 -11.40 -0.48
N LEU A 236 8.45 -11.55 0.72
CA LEU A 236 8.40 -10.58 1.81
C LEU A 236 9.00 -9.22 1.45
N ALA A 237 10.10 -9.19 0.71
CA ALA A 237 10.73 -7.93 0.28
C ALA A 237 9.77 -7.02 -0.50
N ALA A 238 8.88 -7.62 -1.29
CA ALA A 238 7.88 -6.89 -2.05
C ALA A 238 6.75 -6.33 -1.18
N LEU A 239 6.39 -7.00 -0.09
CA LEU A 239 5.42 -6.48 0.88
C LEU A 239 5.91 -5.21 1.55
N ILE A 240 7.23 -5.07 1.73
CA ILE A 240 7.86 -3.89 2.34
C ILE A 240 7.89 -2.70 1.36
N THR A 241 8.15 -2.96 0.09
CA THR A 241 8.36 -1.92 -0.93
C THR A 241 7.12 -1.63 -1.80
N GLY A 242 5.96 -2.23 -1.49
CA GLY A 242 4.71 -2.00 -2.23
C GLY A 242 4.60 -2.78 -3.54
N GLY A 243 5.24 -3.92 -3.66
CA GLY A 243 4.99 -4.93 -4.70
C GLY A 243 5.63 -4.69 -6.07
N ALA A 244 5.49 -3.53 -6.66
CA ALA A 244 5.97 -3.27 -8.04
C ALA A 244 7.49 -3.04 -8.11
N ALA A 245 8.08 -2.38 -7.10
CA ALA A 245 9.52 -2.12 -7.05
C ALA A 245 10.34 -3.40 -6.78
N ALA A 246 9.80 -4.36 -6.04
CA ALA A 246 10.51 -5.58 -5.68
C ALA A 246 10.69 -6.56 -6.84
N VAL A 247 9.79 -6.57 -7.82
CA VAL A 247 9.96 -7.35 -9.05
C VAL A 247 11.13 -6.79 -9.87
N ALA A 248 11.30 -5.47 -9.89
CA ALA A 248 12.40 -4.81 -10.58
C ALA A 248 13.77 -5.09 -9.94
N VAL A 249 13.83 -5.14 -8.59
CA VAL A 249 15.09 -5.41 -7.86
C VAL A 249 15.53 -6.88 -8.00
N LYS A 250 14.60 -7.82 -8.07
CA LYS A 250 14.92 -9.27 -8.09
C LYS A 250 15.43 -9.80 -9.44
N THR A 251 15.16 -9.10 -10.53
CA THR A 251 15.36 -9.73 -11.84
C THR A 251 16.47 -9.14 -12.70
N GLY A 252 16.99 -7.97 -12.38
CA GLY A 252 17.85 -7.29 -13.36
C GLY A 252 17.18 -7.15 -14.75
N LEU A 253 15.91 -7.63 -14.86
CA LEU A 253 15.17 -7.70 -16.12
C LEU A 253 14.91 -6.33 -16.71
N PHE A 254 14.80 -5.27 -15.90
CA PHE A 254 14.66 -3.93 -16.44
C PHE A 254 15.93 -3.45 -17.14
N ALA A 255 17.11 -3.75 -16.60
CA ALA A 255 18.36 -3.46 -17.28
C ALA A 255 18.47 -4.29 -18.59
N SER A 256 18.08 -5.55 -18.54
CA SER A 256 18.05 -6.46 -19.71
C SER A 256 16.97 -6.05 -20.71
N LEU A 257 15.79 -5.63 -20.26
CA LEU A 257 14.70 -5.17 -21.12
C LEU A 257 15.04 -3.83 -21.80
N VAL A 258 15.64 -2.89 -21.07
CA VAL A 258 16.12 -1.64 -21.64
C VAL A 258 17.26 -1.87 -22.63
N LEU A 259 18.17 -2.82 -22.35
CA LEU A 259 19.23 -3.23 -23.29
C LEU A 259 18.66 -3.96 -24.52
N LEU A 260 17.64 -4.81 -24.34
CA LEU A 260 16.91 -5.44 -25.45
C LEU A 260 16.14 -4.41 -26.28
N LEU A 261 15.46 -3.47 -25.65
CA LEU A 261 14.77 -2.38 -26.35
C LEU A 261 15.75 -1.45 -27.08
N LYS A 262 16.90 -1.14 -26.45
CA LYS A 262 17.99 -0.39 -27.11
C LYS A 262 18.62 -1.16 -28.28
N LYS A 263 18.67 -2.49 -28.26
CA LYS A 263 19.12 -3.31 -29.39
C LYS A 263 18.02 -3.55 -30.44
N ALA A 264 16.78 -3.72 -30.00
CA ALA A 264 15.64 -4.03 -30.87
C ALA A 264 15.08 -2.81 -31.63
N TRP A 265 15.34 -1.57 -31.20
CA TRP A 265 14.80 -0.40 -31.85
C TRP A 265 15.21 -0.30 -33.35
N LYS A 266 16.45 -0.72 -33.71
CA LYS A 266 16.92 -0.77 -35.11
C LYS A 266 16.12 -1.78 -35.94
N VAL A 267 15.75 -2.92 -35.36
CA VAL A 267 14.92 -3.95 -36.00
C VAL A 267 13.50 -3.45 -36.21
N VAL A 268 12.95 -2.74 -35.21
CA VAL A 268 11.60 -2.14 -35.28
C VAL A 268 11.56 -1.05 -36.36
N VAL A 269 12.58 -0.19 -36.46
CA VAL A 269 12.66 0.85 -37.48
C VAL A 269 12.79 0.22 -38.86
N LEU A 270 13.60 -0.83 -39.04
CA LEU A 270 13.72 -1.56 -40.30
C LEU A 270 12.40 -2.25 -40.67
N GLY A 271 11.70 -2.85 -39.72
CA GLY A 271 10.39 -3.45 -39.93
C GLY A 271 9.34 -2.44 -40.39
N VAL A 272 9.28 -1.29 -39.73
CA VAL A 272 8.36 -0.19 -40.11
C VAL A 272 8.69 0.34 -41.53
N ALA A 273 9.98 0.50 -41.86
CA ALA A 273 10.41 0.92 -43.19
C ALA A 273 10.05 -0.11 -44.27
N ALA A 274 10.19 -1.41 -43.97
CA ALA A 274 9.81 -2.49 -44.87
C ALA A 274 8.30 -2.53 -45.14
N VAL A 275 7.48 -2.36 -44.08
CA VAL A 275 6.01 -2.30 -44.19
C VAL A 275 5.58 -1.05 -44.96
N ALA A 276 6.18 0.09 -44.73
CA ALA A 276 5.91 1.33 -45.48
C ALA A 276 6.28 1.19 -46.97
N ALA A 277 7.41 0.56 -47.27
CA ALA A 277 7.82 0.29 -48.64
C ALA A 277 6.88 -0.70 -49.36
N TRP A 278 6.40 -1.71 -48.66
CA TRP A 278 5.43 -2.68 -49.18
C TRP A 278 4.07 -2.03 -49.44
N LEU A 279 3.55 -1.21 -48.52
CA LEU A 279 2.33 -0.43 -48.72
C LEU A 279 2.43 0.53 -49.90
N LYS A 280 3.58 1.22 -50.04
CA LYS A 280 3.84 2.12 -51.20
C LYS A 280 3.84 1.36 -52.52
N ARG A 281 4.34 0.11 -52.57
CA ARG A 281 4.26 -0.75 -53.77
C ARG A 281 2.83 -1.16 -54.13
N LEU A 282 2.00 -1.46 -53.13
CA LEU A 282 0.58 -1.80 -53.31
C LEU A 282 -0.22 -0.61 -53.87
N ILE A 283 0.04 0.60 -53.39
CA ILE A 283 -0.66 1.82 -53.80
C ILE A 283 -0.23 2.23 -55.23
N ASN A 284 1.07 2.09 -55.56
CA ASN A 284 1.60 2.49 -56.88
C ASN A 284 1.46 1.40 -57.96
N GLY A 285 1.21 0.12 -57.59
CA GLY A 285 1.01 -0.99 -58.54
C GLY A 285 -0.36 -1.02 -59.19
N GLY A 286 -1.31 -0.18 -58.76
CA GLY A 286 -2.67 -0.10 -59.29
C GLY A 286 -2.86 0.85 -60.52
N ARG A 287 -1.81 1.52 -60.97
CA ARG A 287 -1.87 2.40 -62.17
C ARG A 287 -1.19 1.74 -63.38
N LYS A 288 -1.81 0.71 -63.93
CA LYS A 288 -1.51 0.31 -65.32
C LYS A 288 -2.48 1.04 -66.24
N SER A 289 -1.94 1.93 -67.03
CA SER A 289 -2.56 2.64 -68.09
C SER A 289 -3.14 1.67 -69.16
N HIS A 290 -4.40 1.85 -69.53
CA HIS A 290 -4.95 1.30 -70.78
C HIS A 290 -4.36 2.04 -71.95
N PRO A 291 -3.89 1.35 -72.98
CA PRO A 291 -3.59 2.00 -74.28
C PRO A 291 -4.91 2.12 -75.06
N THR A 292 -5.20 3.35 -75.50
CA THR A 292 -6.23 3.69 -76.45
C THR A 292 -5.79 3.21 -77.83
N GLN A 293 -6.63 2.45 -78.52
CA GLN A 293 -6.70 2.36 -79.97
C GLN A 293 -7.81 3.30 -80.48
#